data_bb3c7e465764dc79a106b8f760b30288
#
_entry.id   bb3c7e465764dc79a106b8f760b30288
#
_cell.length_a   1.000
_cell.length_b   1.000
_cell.length_c   1.000
_cell.angle_alpha   90.00
_cell.angle_beta   90.00
_cell.angle_gamma   90.00
#
_symmetry.space_group_name_H-M   'P 1'
#
loop_
_entity.id
_entity.type
_entity.pdbx_description
1 polymer ?
#
loop_
_entity_poly.entity_id
_entity_poly.type
_entity_poly.pdbx_seq_one_letter_code
_entity_poly.pdbx_strand_id
1 'polypeptide(L)'
;NVLNPMGYDAYGLPAEQYAIQTGQHPAITTINNIDRYREQLDKIGFCFDWSREIRTCEPEYYHWTQWAFQKMFNSYYCNDEKQARPIEELIQAFEQTGTNGMNVACGEELSFTAEEWKAKSEKEKQEILMNYRIAYLGETMVNWCAQLGTVLANDEVIDGVSERGGFPVVQKKMRQWCLRVSAYSQRLLDGLDT
;
A
#
# COMPACT_ATOMS: atom_id res chain seq x y z
N ASN A 1 23.74 15.29 -20.63
CA ASN A 1 23.22 13.91 -20.50
C ASN A 1 21.76 13.98 -20.07
N VAL A 2 20.89 13.23 -20.73
CA VAL A 2 19.45 13.14 -20.42
C VAL A 2 19.15 11.71 -19.99
N LEU A 3 18.49 11.55 -18.85
CA LEU A 3 17.94 10.29 -18.38
C LEU A 3 16.46 10.27 -18.74
N ASN A 4 16.04 9.42 -19.67
CA ASN A 4 14.66 9.32 -20.14
C ASN A 4 14.22 7.84 -20.19
N PRO A 5 14.06 7.17 -19.02
CA PRO A 5 13.62 5.78 -18.97
C PRO A 5 12.12 5.65 -19.21
N MET A 6 11.67 4.44 -19.55
CA MET A 6 10.26 4.07 -19.59
C MET A 6 9.93 3.10 -18.46
N GLY A 7 8.81 3.35 -17.77
CA GLY A 7 8.26 2.44 -16.77
C GLY A 7 6.85 1.99 -17.17
N TYR A 8 6.59 0.69 -17.03
CA TYR A 8 5.27 0.09 -17.24
C TYR A 8 4.66 -0.29 -15.90
N ASP A 9 3.53 0.36 -15.56
CA ASP A 9 2.68 -0.11 -14.47
C ASP A 9 1.92 -1.35 -14.96
N ALA A 10 2.42 -2.51 -14.56
CA ALA A 10 2.08 -3.78 -15.18
C ALA A 10 1.16 -4.66 -14.32
N TYR A 11 0.56 -4.09 -13.29
CA TYR A 11 -0.53 -4.68 -12.51
C TYR A 11 -1.85 -4.00 -12.85
N GLY A 12 -2.95 -4.73 -12.68
CA GLY A 12 -4.24 -4.09 -12.69
C GLY A 12 -5.39 -4.88 -13.27
N LEU A 13 -6.57 -4.40 -12.99
CA LEU A 13 -7.87 -4.95 -13.36
C LEU A 13 -8.03 -5.24 -14.88
N PRO A 14 -7.53 -4.41 -15.81
CA PRO A 14 -7.71 -4.69 -17.25
C PRO A 14 -7.12 -6.03 -17.68
N ALA A 15 -5.89 -6.34 -17.27
CA ALA A 15 -5.24 -7.60 -17.62
C ALA A 15 -5.89 -8.80 -16.92
N GLU A 16 -6.32 -8.62 -15.67
CA GLU A 16 -7.02 -9.65 -14.89
C GLU A 16 -8.39 -9.99 -15.49
N GLN A 17 -9.20 -8.99 -15.84
CA GLN A 17 -10.50 -9.19 -16.47
C GLN A 17 -10.37 -9.81 -17.86
N TYR A 18 -9.37 -9.43 -18.62
CA TYR A 18 -9.09 -10.06 -19.91
C TYR A 18 -8.71 -11.53 -19.74
N ALA A 19 -7.92 -11.87 -18.71
CA ALA A 19 -7.59 -13.25 -18.38
C ALA A 19 -8.83 -14.08 -18.01
N ILE A 20 -9.76 -13.54 -17.23
CA ILE A 20 -11.02 -14.19 -16.88
C ILE A 20 -11.86 -14.47 -18.14
N GLN A 21 -11.95 -13.51 -19.06
CA GLN A 21 -12.74 -13.62 -20.27
C GLN A 21 -12.16 -14.58 -21.32
N THR A 22 -10.84 -14.64 -21.42
CA THR A 22 -10.14 -15.37 -22.51
C THR A 22 -9.45 -16.64 -22.06
N GLY A 23 -9.25 -16.83 -20.75
CA GLY A 23 -8.43 -17.91 -20.19
C GLY A 23 -6.92 -17.71 -20.42
N GLN A 24 -6.50 -16.54 -20.92
CA GLN A 24 -5.08 -16.24 -21.15
C GLN A 24 -4.45 -15.67 -19.89
N HIS A 25 -3.29 -16.22 -19.50
CA HIS A 25 -2.56 -15.72 -18.31
C HIS A 25 -2.20 -14.23 -18.45
N PRO A 26 -2.42 -13.39 -17.41
CA PRO A 26 -2.20 -11.95 -17.47
C PRO A 26 -0.79 -11.54 -17.92
N ALA A 27 0.24 -12.29 -17.52
CA ALA A 27 1.62 -12.01 -17.90
C ALA A 27 1.83 -12.03 -19.43
N ILE A 28 1.16 -12.94 -20.16
CA ILE A 28 1.28 -13.03 -21.62
C ILE A 28 0.70 -11.78 -22.27
N THR A 29 -0.51 -11.39 -21.84
CA THR A 29 -1.18 -10.19 -22.35
C THR A 29 -0.36 -8.93 -22.03
N THR A 30 0.17 -8.84 -20.82
CA THR A 30 0.99 -7.70 -20.38
C THR A 30 2.25 -7.56 -21.22
N ILE A 31 2.99 -8.65 -21.44
CA ILE A 31 4.21 -8.62 -22.28
C ILE A 31 3.88 -8.18 -23.71
N ASN A 32 2.86 -8.79 -24.34
CA ASN A 32 2.45 -8.45 -25.70
C ASN A 32 2.04 -6.96 -25.80
N ASN A 33 1.37 -6.41 -24.80
CA ASN A 33 0.98 -5.01 -24.76
C ASN A 33 2.20 -4.08 -24.58
N ILE A 34 3.16 -4.45 -23.75
CA ILE A 34 4.43 -3.71 -23.56
C ILE A 34 5.16 -3.62 -24.90
N ASP A 35 5.34 -4.73 -25.59
CA ASP A 35 5.99 -4.76 -26.90
C ASP A 35 5.26 -3.87 -27.92
N ARG A 36 3.92 -3.88 -27.87
CA ARG A 36 3.10 -3.03 -28.73
C ARG A 36 3.24 -1.54 -28.40
N TYR A 37 3.23 -1.17 -27.11
CA TYR A 37 3.45 0.22 -26.67
C TYR A 37 4.83 0.71 -27.11
N ARG A 38 5.86 -0.09 -26.93
CA ARG A 38 7.23 0.25 -27.35
C ARG A 38 7.29 0.54 -28.86
N GLU A 39 6.72 -0.34 -29.68
CA GLU A 39 6.64 -0.14 -31.12
C GLU A 39 5.91 1.16 -31.51
N GLN A 40 4.81 1.48 -30.83
CA GLN A 40 4.03 2.69 -31.08
C GLN A 40 4.78 3.95 -30.65
N LEU A 41 5.42 3.95 -29.49
CA LEU A 41 6.19 5.09 -28.99
C LEU A 41 7.42 5.37 -29.87
N ASP A 42 8.08 4.34 -30.38
CA ASP A 42 9.17 4.47 -31.36
C ASP A 42 8.69 5.13 -32.66
N LYS A 43 7.51 4.76 -33.16
CA LYS A 43 6.93 5.36 -34.37
C LYS A 43 6.56 6.84 -34.20
N ILE A 44 6.19 7.26 -32.98
CA ILE A 44 5.92 8.66 -32.65
C ILE A 44 7.23 9.47 -32.53
N GLY A 45 8.35 8.79 -32.30
CA GLY A 45 9.68 9.41 -32.18
C GLY A 45 10.05 9.82 -30.76
N PHE A 46 9.47 9.20 -29.74
CA PHE A 46 9.94 9.36 -28.35
C PHE A 46 11.32 8.75 -28.18
N CYS A 47 12.24 9.51 -27.59
CA CYS A 47 13.62 9.10 -27.36
C CYS A 47 13.80 8.46 -25.98
N PHE A 48 13.15 7.33 -25.74
CA PHE A 48 13.31 6.59 -24.49
C PHE A 48 14.62 5.77 -24.50
N ASP A 49 15.24 5.69 -23.34
CA ASP A 49 16.35 4.76 -23.11
C ASP A 49 15.80 3.38 -22.72
N TRP A 50 15.51 2.56 -23.71
CA TRP A 50 14.95 1.22 -23.54
C TRP A 50 15.86 0.26 -22.75
N SER A 51 17.15 0.57 -22.63
CA SER A 51 18.06 -0.22 -21.78
C SER A 51 17.77 -0.05 -20.28
N ARG A 52 16.95 0.93 -19.93
CA ARG A 52 16.53 1.27 -18.56
C ARG A 52 15.03 1.15 -18.39
N GLU A 53 14.36 0.36 -19.21
CA GLU A 53 12.93 0.13 -18.99
C GLU A 53 12.68 -0.68 -17.73
N ILE A 54 11.56 -0.39 -17.07
CA ILE A 54 11.13 -1.00 -15.83
C ILE A 54 9.73 -1.57 -16.01
N ARG A 55 9.50 -2.76 -15.44
CA ARG A 55 8.19 -3.41 -15.41
C ARG A 55 7.86 -3.72 -13.95
N THR A 56 6.82 -3.12 -13.41
CA THR A 56 6.49 -3.24 -11.98
C THR A 56 6.10 -4.66 -11.56
N CYS A 57 5.73 -5.53 -12.49
CA CYS A 57 5.41 -6.94 -12.25
C CYS A 57 6.63 -7.87 -12.19
N GLU A 58 7.83 -7.39 -12.47
CA GLU A 58 9.04 -8.21 -12.42
C GLU A 58 9.58 -8.33 -10.99
N PRO A 59 10.07 -9.53 -10.56
CA PRO A 59 10.61 -9.74 -9.22
C PRO A 59 11.74 -8.78 -8.85
N GLU A 60 12.61 -8.44 -9.81
CA GLU A 60 13.72 -7.50 -9.64
C GLU A 60 13.24 -6.10 -9.28
N TYR A 61 12.00 -5.74 -9.66
CA TYR A 61 11.38 -4.48 -9.28
C TYR A 61 10.58 -4.61 -7.99
N TYR A 62 9.59 -5.51 -7.92
CA TYR A 62 8.64 -5.50 -6.81
C TYR A 62 9.23 -5.95 -5.48
N HIS A 63 10.38 -6.63 -5.44
CA HIS A 63 11.04 -6.94 -4.16
C HIS A 63 11.40 -5.68 -3.37
N TRP A 64 11.66 -4.55 -4.06
CA TRP A 64 11.88 -3.27 -3.38
C TRP A 64 10.59 -2.71 -2.77
N THR A 65 9.45 -2.89 -3.41
CA THR A 65 8.13 -2.57 -2.85
C THR A 65 7.85 -3.41 -1.61
N GLN A 66 8.15 -4.71 -1.66
CA GLN A 66 8.04 -5.61 -0.51
C GLN A 66 8.99 -5.22 0.62
N TRP A 67 10.21 -4.85 0.31
CA TRP A 67 11.18 -4.37 1.29
C TRP A 67 10.69 -3.06 1.96
N ALA A 68 10.20 -2.11 1.21
CA ALA A 68 9.64 -0.87 1.74
C ALA A 68 8.44 -1.14 2.65
N PHE A 69 7.53 -2.05 2.23
CA PHE A 69 6.42 -2.49 3.06
C PHE A 69 6.89 -3.11 4.39
N GLN A 70 7.88 -3.99 4.36
CA GLN A 70 8.45 -4.59 5.58
C GLN A 70 9.05 -3.53 6.51
N LYS A 71 9.71 -2.50 5.97
CA LYS A 71 10.21 -1.38 6.77
C LYS A 71 9.07 -0.62 7.45
N MET A 72 8.00 -0.30 6.73
CA MET A 72 6.82 0.35 7.30
C MET A 72 6.10 -0.53 8.32
N PHE A 73 6.01 -1.83 8.08
CA PHE A 73 5.41 -2.79 9.01
C PHE A 73 6.22 -2.90 10.31
N ASN A 74 7.54 -2.85 10.23
CA ASN A 74 8.44 -2.91 11.38
C ASN A 74 8.76 -1.52 11.97
N SER A 75 7.89 -0.54 11.75
CA SER A 75 8.06 0.82 12.26
C SER A 75 6.78 1.36 12.86
N TYR A 76 6.95 2.27 13.82
CA TYR A 76 5.89 3.16 14.33
C TYR A 76 6.30 4.62 14.09
N TYR A 77 5.37 5.57 14.21
CA TYR A 77 5.66 7.00 14.06
C TYR A 77 5.71 7.67 15.44
N CYS A 78 6.87 8.24 15.79
CA CYS A 78 7.07 9.06 16.98
C CYS A 78 6.66 10.50 16.68
N ASN A 79 5.65 11.02 17.39
CA ASN A 79 5.17 12.38 17.18
C ASN A 79 6.18 13.44 17.69
N ASP A 80 6.89 13.15 18.78
CA ASP A 80 7.87 14.08 19.37
C ASP A 80 9.06 14.29 18.42
N GLU A 81 9.56 13.22 17.82
CA GLU A 81 10.68 13.27 16.88
C GLU A 81 10.23 13.53 15.43
N LYS A 82 8.93 13.50 15.16
CA LYS A 82 8.32 13.65 13.82
C LYS A 82 8.90 12.70 12.77
N GLN A 83 9.17 11.44 13.18
CA GLN A 83 9.78 10.42 12.29
C GLN A 83 9.37 8.99 12.65
N ALA A 84 9.60 8.09 11.68
CA ALA A 84 9.47 6.65 11.90
C ALA A 84 10.61 6.12 12.77
N ARG A 85 10.27 5.20 13.69
CA ARG A 85 11.22 4.49 14.57
C ARG A 85 10.96 2.98 14.48
N PRO A 86 11.99 2.14 14.76
CA PRO A 86 11.82 0.68 14.80
C PRO A 86 10.77 0.25 15.83
N ILE A 87 9.90 -0.69 15.46
CA ILE A 87 8.83 -1.19 16.35
C ILE A 87 9.38 -1.84 17.63
N GLU A 88 10.60 -2.35 17.59
CA GLU A 88 11.30 -2.94 18.73
C GLU A 88 11.51 -1.94 19.86
N GLU A 89 11.73 -0.66 19.56
CA GLU A 89 11.85 0.40 20.57
C GLU A 89 10.52 0.63 21.32
N LEU A 90 9.41 0.55 20.59
CA LEU A 90 8.07 0.63 21.16
C LEU A 90 7.79 -0.58 22.07
N ILE A 91 8.18 -1.77 21.65
CA ILE A 91 8.04 -3.00 22.46
C ILE A 91 8.82 -2.84 23.78
N GLN A 92 10.06 -2.37 23.73
CA GLN A 92 10.88 -2.14 24.90
C GLN A 92 10.25 -1.10 25.85
N ALA A 93 9.68 -0.03 25.30
CA ALA A 93 8.97 0.96 26.11
C ALA A 93 7.72 0.36 26.79
N PHE A 94 6.94 -0.47 26.07
CA PHE A 94 5.81 -1.19 26.66
C PHE A 94 6.21 -2.14 27.77
N GLU A 95 7.38 -2.79 27.67
CA GLU A 95 7.92 -3.67 28.71
C GLU A 95 8.37 -2.92 29.97
N GLN A 96 8.75 -1.64 29.83
CA GLN A 96 9.27 -0.82 30.93
C GLN A 96 8.18 0.03 31.60
N THR A 97 7.35 0.69 30.82
CA THR A 97 6.42 1.73 31.30
C THR A 97 4.97 1.53 30.85
N GLY A 98 4.69 0.50 30.03
CA GLY A 98 3.40 0.40 29.34
C GLY A 98 3.23 1.53 28.35
N THR A 99 2.02 2.11 28.30
CA THR A 99 1.70 3.26 27.42
C THR A 99 1.97 4.62 28.07
N ASN A 100 2.46 4.66 29.30
CA ASN A 100 2.61 5.91 30.04
C ASN A 100 3.70 6.81 29.44
N GLY A 101 3.34 8.08 29.19
CA GLY A 101 4.25 9.10 28.66
C GLY A 101 4.58 8.96 27.18
N MET A 102 3.88 8.12 26.43
CA MET A 102 4.12 7.91 25.02
C MET A 102 3.32 8.91 24.17
N ASN A 103 4.00 9.52 23.19
CA ASN A 103 3.39 10.38 22.18
C ASN A 103 3.69 9.79 20.79
N VAL A 104 2.86 8.86 20.35
CA VAL A 104 3.04 8.08 19.13
C VAL A 104 1.75 8.05 18.31
N ALA A 105 1.87 7.98 17.00
CA ALA A 105 0.70 7.86 16.15
C ALA A 105 0.07 6.45 16.31
N CYS A 106 -1.23 6.43 16.59
CA CYS A 106 -1.99 5.20 16.80
C CYS A 106 -3.36 5.28 16.12
N GLY A 107 -4.04 4.15 16.00
CA GLY A 107 -5.43 4.10 15.55
C GLY A 107 -6.41 4.43 16.67
N GLU A 108 -6.16 3.85 17.85
CA GLU A 108 -6.96 4.05 19.08
C GLU A 108 -6.01 4.31 20.24
N GLU A 109 -6.40 5.19 21.14
CA GLU A 109 -5.66 5.42 22.38
C GLU A 109 -5.87 4.22 23.32
N LEU A 110 -4.79 3.47 23.53
CA LEU A 110 -4.77 2.35 24.49
C LEU A 110 -4.06 2.76 25.76
N SER A 111 -4.51 2.23 26.89
CA SER A 111 -3.88 2.43 28.19
C SER A 111 -3.67 1.07 28.86
N PHE A 112 -2.41 0.76 29.16
CA PHE A 112 -1.99 -0.45 29.90
C PHE A 112 -0.65 -0.24 30.57
N THR A 113 -0.42 -0.98 31.67
CA THR A 113 0.85 -0.98 32.41
C THR A 113 1.85 -1.98 31.79
N ALA A 114 3.10 -1.90 32.22
CA ALA A 114 4.13 -2.87 31.84
C ALA A 114 3.79 -4.31 32.25
N GLU A 115 3.16 -4.48 33.43
CA GLU A 115 2.72 -5.79 33.95
C GLU A 115 1.61 -6.36 33.06
N GLU A 116 0.64 -5.54 32.71
CA GLU A 116 -0.46 -5.95 31.80
C GLU A 116 0.06 -6.31 30.41
N TRP A 117 1.05 -5.57 29.87
CA TRP A 117 1.71 -5.92 28.63
C TRP A 117 2.41 -7.27 28.71
N LYS A 118 3.20 -7.53 29.76
CA LYS A 118 3.93 -8.78 29.97
C LYS A 118 3.01 -9.99 30.14
N ALA A 119 1.83 -9.78 30.72
CA ALA A 119 0.83 -10.84 30.92
C ALA A 119 0.10 -11.26 29.64
N LYS A 120 0.18 -10.47 28.55
CA LYS A 120 -0.49 -10.76 27.29
C LYS A 120 0.22 -11.88 26.53
N SER A 121 -0.58 -12.68 25.83
CA SER A 121 -0.08 -13.65 24.87
C SER A 121 0.60 -12.96 23.68
N GLU A 122 1.46 -13.67 22.96
CA GLU A 122 2.14 -13.12 21.79
C GLU A 122 1.13 -12.62 20.73
N LYS A 123 0.03 -13.33 20.53
CA LYS A 123 -1.04 -12.92 19.62
C LYS A 123 -1.64 -11.57 20.02
N GLU A 124 -2.00 -11.39 21.29
CA GLU A 124 -2.54 -10.12 21.80
C GLU A 124 -1.54 -8.97 21.67
N LYS A 125 -0.25 -9.24 21.92
CA LYS A 125 0.81 -8.24 21.70
C LYS A 125 0.87 -7.81 20.24
N GLN A 126 0.83 -8.75 19.30
CA GLN A 126 0.84 -8.43 17.86
C GLN A 126 -0.42 -7.65 17.43
N GLU A 127 -1.59 -7.97 17.98
CA GLU A 127 -2.83 -7.21 17.75
C GLU A 127 -2.71 -5.76 18.26
N ILE A 128 -2.13 -5.55 19.45
CA ILE A 128 -1.85 -4.22 19.99
C ILE A 128 -0.85 -3.48 19.12
N LEU A 129 0.25 -4.12 18.72
CA LEU A 129 1.28 -3.49 17.89
C LEU A 129 0.72 -3.05 16.53
N MET A 130 -0.27 -3.76 15.99
CA MET A 130 -0.95 -3.36 14.76
C MET A 130 -1.60 -1.97 14.85
N ASN A 131 -2.01 -1.55 16.07
CA ASN A 131 -2.53 -0.22 16.36
C ASN A 131 -1.50 0.91 16.21
N TYR A 132 -0.21 0.58 16.21
CA TYR A 132 0.90 1.57 16.17
C TYR A 132 1.73 1.49 14.89
N ARG A 133 1.73 0.36 14.19
CA ARG A 133 2.52 0.16 12.97
C ARG A 133 2.15 1.17 11.89
N ILE A 134 3.14 1.59 11.08
CA ILE A 134 2.92 2.46 9.92
C ILE A 134 2.16 1.69 8.83
N ALA A 135 2.54 0.45 8.52
CA ALA A 135 1.74 -0.45 7.71
C ALA A 135 0.97 -1.41 8.62
N TYR A 136 -0.35 -1.43 8.54
CA TYR A 136 -1.19 -2.21 9.43
C TYR A 136 -2.39 -2.82 8.70
N LEU A 137 -2.92 -3.89 9.27
CA LEU A 137 -4.11 -4.55 8.75
C LEU A 137 -5.34 -3.95 9.46
N GLY A 138 -6.11 -3.20 8.70
CA GLY A 138 -7.32 -2.52 9.18
C GLY A 138 -8.59 -3.02 8.49
N GLU A 139 -9.74 -2.68 9.03
CA GLU A 139 -11.04 -2.90 8.41
C GLU A 139 -11.55 -1.58 7.85
N THR A 140 -11.76 -1.52 6.55
CA THR A 140 -12.23 -0.31 5.87
C THR A 140 -13.45 -0.61 5.00
N MET A 141 -14.26 0.43 4.75
CA MET A 141 -15.32 0.36 3.75
C MET A 141 -14.70 0.47 2.37
N VAL A 142 -15.02 -0.48 1.51
CA VAL A 142 -14.51 -0.56 0.13
C VAL A 142 -15.65 -0.69 -0.87
N ASN A 143 -15.41 -0.23 -2.09
CA ASN A 143 -16.33 -0.39 -3.22
C ASN A 143 -16.17 -1.81 -3.78
N TRP A 144 -17.04 -2.73 -3.41
CA TRP A 144 -17.00 -4.11 -3.86
C TRP A 144 -17.90 -4.32 -5.07
N CYS A 145 -17.34 -4.85 -6.14
CA CYS A 145 -18.07 -5.30 -7.33
C CYS A 145 -18.03 -6.84 -7.41
N ALA A 146 -19.16 -7.50 -7.16
CA ALA A 146 -19.22 -8.95 -7.15
C ALA A 146 -19.00 -9.56 -8.55
N GLN A 147 -19.48 -8.91 -9.60
CA GLN A 147 -19.34 -9.37 -10.99
C GLN A 147 -17.90 -9.31 -11.50
N LEU A 148 -17.14 -8.29 -11.07
CA LEU A 148 -15.72 -8.17 -11.37
C LEU A 148 -14.84 -8.96 -10.38
N GLY A 149 -15.40 -9.35 -9.22
CA GLY A 149 -14.70 -10.11 -8.18
C GLY A 149 -13.60 -9.29 -7.47
N THR A 150 -13.71 -7.96 -7.44
CA THR A 150 -12.64 -7.09 -6.94
C THR A 150 -13.18 -5.85 -6.24
N VAL A 151 -12.28 -5.17 -5.53
CA VAL A 151 -12.47 -3.84 -4.96
C VAL A 151 -12.11 -2.80 -6.02
N LEU A 152 -12.92 -1.76 -6.12
CA LEU A 152 -12.73 -0.64 -7.06
C LEU A 152 -12.34 0.63 -6.33
N ALA A 153 -11.48 1.44 -6.95
CA ALA A 153 -11.20 2.80 -6.52
C ALA A 153 -12.44 3.70 -6.66
N ASN A 154 -12.45 4.85 -6.00
CA ASN A 154 -13.63 5.73 -6.04
C ASN A 154 -13.91 6.27 -7.45
N ASP A 155 -12.88 6.54 -8.21
CA ASP A 155 -12.95 7.03 -9.60
C ASP A 155 -13.37 5.95 -10.62
N GLU A 156 -13.32 4.67 -10.23
CA GLU A 156 -13.84 3.54 -11.03
C GLU A 156 -15.34 3.28 -10.79
N VAL A 157 -16.00 4.08 -9.95
CA VAL A 157 -17.42 3.94 -9.63
C VAL A 157 -18.18 5.20 -10.06
N ILE A 158 -19.09 5.05 -11.03
CA ILE A 158 -19.92 6.12 -11.57
C ILE A 158 -21.39 5.78 -11.32
N ASP A 159 -22.11 6.63 -10.64
CA ASP A 159 -23.55 6.45 -10.33
C ASP A 159 -23.89 5.09 -9.68
N GLY A 160 -22.97 4.57 -8.81
CA GLY A 160 -23.18 3.32 -8.10
C GLY A 160 -22.89 2.06 -8.92
N VAL A 161 -22.35 2.19 -10.12
CA VAL A 161 -21.93 1.08 -10.97
C VAL A 161 -20.45 1.18 -11.33
N SER A 162 -19.82 0.05 -11.66
CA SER A 162 -18.44 0.04 -12.15
C SER A 162 -18.33 0.72 -13.51
N GLU A 163 -17.35 1.59 -13.71
CA GLU A 163 -17.03 2.19 -15.02
C GLU A 163 -16.85 1.08 -16.07
N ARG A 164 -16.20 0.02 -15.69
CA ARG A 164 -15.96 -1.14 -16.52
C ARG A 164 -17.10 -2.15 -16.38
N GLY A 165 -17.92 -2.28 -17.41
CA GLY A 165 -19.00 -3.25 -17.50
C GLY A 165 -20.35 -2.81 -16.91
N GLY A 166 -20.44 -1.67 -16.21
CA GLY A 166 -21.69 -1.13 -15.67
C GLY A 166 -22.34 -1.99 -14.58
N PHE A 167 -21.53 -2.75 -13.81
CA PHE A 167 -22.03 -3.66 -12.79
C PHE A 167 -22.30 -2.96 -11.47
N PRO A 168 -23.33 -3.36 -10.70
CA PRO A 168 -23.62 -2.80 -9.40
C PRO A 168 -22.41 -2.89 -8.43
N VAL A 169 -22.15 -1.79 -7.74
CA VAL A 169 -21.11 -1.68 -6.72
C VAL A 169 -21.76 -1.46 -5.36
N VAL A 170 -21.28 -2.19 -4.35
CA VAL A 170 -21.78 -2.09 -2.98
C VAL A 170 -20.66 -1.70 -2.02
N GLN A 171 -20.99 -0.90 -1.01
CA GLN A 171 -20.08 -0.64 0.09
C GLN A 171 -20.00 -1.88 0.98
N LYS A 172 -18.78 -2.39 1.17
CA LYS A 172 -18.52 -3.58 1.98
C LYS A 172 -17.36 -3.35 2.93
N LYS A 173 -17.52 -3.72 4.19
CA LYS A 173 -16.44 -3.71 5.17
C LYS A 173 -15.52 -4.90 4.90
N MET A 174 -14.25 -4.62 4.61
CA MET A 174 -13.25 -5.64 4.31
C MET A 174 -11.94 -5.34 5.02
N ARG A 175 -11.23 -6.42 5.36
CA ARG A 175 -9.89 -6.32 5.90
C ARG A 175 -8.92 -5.99 4.77
N GLN A 176 -8.17 -4.89 4.96
CA GLN A 176 -7.24 -4.35 3.97
C GLN A 176 -5.93 -3.96 4.64
N TRP A 177 -4.84 -4.03 3.91
CA TRP A 177 -3.61 -3.37 4.30
C TRP A 177 -3.77 -1.86 4.17
N CYS A 178 -3.43 -1.15 5.24
CA CYS A 178 -3.49 0.29 5.32
C CYS A 178 -2.12 0.86 5.66
N LEU A 179 -1.86 2.08 5.20
CA LEU A 179 -0.68 2.86 5.58
C LEU A 179 -1.12 4.07 6.41
N ARG A 180 -0.44 4.32 7.52
CA ARG A 180 -0.72 5.46 8.42
C ARG A 180 -0.13 6.76 7.88
N VAL A 181 -0.53 7.12 6.66
CA VAL A 181 -0.01 8.29 5.95
C VAL A 181 -0.36 9.61 6.64
N SER A 182 -1.49 9.66 7.35
CA SER A 182 -1.93 10.84 8.12
C SER A 182 -0.95 11.25 9.23
N ALA A 183 -0.14 10.32 9.75
CA ALA A 183 0.91 10.65 10.73
C ALA A 183 1.98 11.60 10.17
N TYR A 184 2.13 11.66 8.85
CA TYR A 184 3.10 12.53 8.16
C TYR A 184 2.49 13.85 7.68
N SER A 185 1.18 14.07 7.82
CA SER A 185 0.48 15.23 7.23
C SER A 185 1.06 16.56 7.68
N GLN A 186 1.31 16.73 8.98
CA GLN A 186 1.88 17.98 9.50
C GLN A 186 3.31 18.20 9.01
N ARG A 187 4.13 17.14 8.99
CA ARG A 187 5.51 17.22 8.49
C ARG A 187 5.57 17.58 7.00
N LEU A 188 4.64 17.05 6.20
CA LEU A 188 4.54 17.39 4.78
C LEU A 188 4.12 18.84 4.58
N LEU A 189 3.15 19.34 5.39
CA LEU A 189 2.73 20.74 5.37
C LEU A 189 3.87 21.67 5.77
N ASP A 190 4.55 21.39 6.89
CA ASP A 190 5.69 22.18 7.39
C ASP A 190 6.83 22.26 6.34
N GLY A 191 7.00 21.20 5.52
CA GLY A 191 8.02 21.12 4.48
C GLY A 191 7.74 21.98 3.23
N LEU A 192 6.55 22.58 3.10
CA LEU A 192 6.24 23.52 2.02
C LEU A 192 6.79 24.93 2.28
N ASP A 193 7.15 25.23 3.53
CA ASP A 193 7.65 26.53 3.94
C ASP A 193 9.20 26.62 4.00
N THR A 194 9.91 25.56 3.52
CA THR A 194 11.38 25.44 3.58
C THR A 194 12.02 25.42 2.17
#